data_f374ea66a1634c92f3c9d7098e42e918
#
_entry.id   f374ea66a1634c92f3c9d7098e42e918
#
_cell.length_a   1.000
_cell.length_b   1.000
_cell.length_c   1.000
_cell.angle_alpha   90.00
_cell.angle_beta   90.00
_cell.angle_gamma   90.00
#
_symmetry.space_group_name_H-M   'P 1'
#
loop_
_entity.id
_entity.type
_entity.pdbx_description
1 polymer ?
#
loop_
_entity_poly.entity_id
_entity_poly.type
_entity_poly.pdbx_seq_one_letter_code
_entity_poly.pdbx_strand_id
1 'polypeptide(L)'
;MAQVSMPFLFQHDLGMDQVMTGLLMTPWPLTVAVVAPLSGRLSDRYPAGLLGGCGMVVMALGLATMAMLPEHATWHDIVWRMTLCGVGFGFFNTPNNRAIITSAPASRSGGASGMQATARLFGQTTGAALVALVFAAMPVGGTTWTLIVSTAAAGVAAAVSFSRLAAR
;
A
#
# COMPACT_ATOMS: atom_id res chain seq x y z
N MET A 1 0.75 2.28 7.52
CA MET A 1 -0.55 2.20 8.24
C MET A 1 -1.24 0.86 7.97
N ALA A 2 -1.80 0.58 6.79
CA ALA A 2 -2.57 -0.64 6.51
C ALA A 2 -1.89 -1.96 6.95
N GLN A 3 -0.62 -2.17 6.63
CA GLN A 3 0.12 -3.38 7.03
C GLN A 3 0.27 -3.56 8.55
N VAL A 4 0.19 -2.48 9.33
CA VAL A 4 0.25 -2.54 10.79
C VAL A 4 -1.13 -2.84 11.37
N SER A 5 -2.19 -2.27 10.78
CA SER A 5 -3.56 -2.46 11.29
C SER A 5 -4.18 -3.81 10.90
N MET A 6 -3.78 -4.42 9.76
CA MET A 6 -4.36 -5.68 9.29
C MET A 6 -4.20 -6.87 10.27
N PRO A 7 -3.03 -7.09 10.89
CA PRO A 7 -2.92 -8.14 11.91
C PRO A 7 -3.89 -7.95 13.07
N PHE A 8 -4.12 -6.70 13.50
CA PHE A 8 -5.07 -6.39 14.55
C PHE A 8 -6.51 -6.68 14.10
N LEU A 9 -6.87 -6.30 12.86
CA LEU A 9 -8.19 -6.64 12.28
C LEU A 9 -8.43 -8.16 12.31
N PHE A 10 -7.44 -8.95 11.88
CA PHE A 10 -7.62 -10.41 11.79
C PHE A 10 -7.62 -11.08 13.15
N GLN A 11 -6.77 -10.65 14.09
CA GLN A 11 -6.65 -11.28 15.40
C GLN A 11 -7.69 -10.77 16.40
N HIS A 12 -7.93 -9.47 16.48
CA HIS A 12 -8.82 -8.89 17.49
C HIS A 12 -10.28 -8.79 17.03
N ASP A 13 -10.51 -8.34 15.79
CA ASP A 13 -11.87 -8.08 15.33
C ASP A 13 -12.50 -9.37 14.76
N LEU A 14 -11.71 -10.22 14.07
CA LEU A 14 -12.19 -11.48 13.48
C LEU A 14 -11.81 -12.72 14.29
N GLY A 15 -11.08 -12.58 15.39
CA GLY A 15 -10.73 -13.69 16.30
C GLY A 15 -9.85 -14.79 15.67
N MET A 16 -9.11 -14.46 14.60
CA MET A 16 -8.26 -15.43 13.92
C MET A 16 -6.97 -15.70 14.69
N ASP A 17 -6.45 -16.92 14.59
CA ASP A 17 -5.16 -17.26 15.16
C ASP A 17 -3.99 -16.63 14.41
N GLN A 18 -2.79 -16.72 14.97
CA GLN A 18 -1.58 -16.11 14.41
C GLN A 18 -1.18 -16.76 13.08
N VAL A 19 -1.39 -18.07 12.93
CA VAL A 19 -1.04 -18.82 11.71
C VAL A 19 -1.95 -18.40 10.56
N MET A 20 -3.26 -18.38 10.81
CA MET A 20 -4.25 -17.94 9.83
C MET A 20 -4.02 -16.48 9.43
N THR A 21 -3.74 -15.61 10.40
CA THR A 21 -3.36 -14.20 10.12
C THR A 21 -2.17 -14.11 9.19
N GLY A 22 -1.11 -14.87 9.43
CA GLY A 22 0.07 -14.91 8.56
C GLY A 22 -0.24 -15.38 7.15
N LEU A 23 -1.04 -16.44 7.03
CA LEU A 23 -1.49 -16.97 5.73
C LEU A 23 -2.32 -15.94 4.95
N LEU A 24 -3.24 -15.24 5.62
CA LEU A 24 -4.10 -14.23 5.01
C LEU A 24 -3.35 -12.94 4.63
N MET A 25 -2.21 -12.67 5.24
CA MET A 25 -1.32 -11.57 4.84
C MET A 25 -0.44 -11.92 3.64
N THR A 26 -0.21 -13.19 3.34
CA THR A 26 0.67 -13.68 2.26
C THR A 26 0.21 -13.26 0.85
N PRO A 27 -1.09 -13.19 0.49
CA PRO A 27 -1.54 -12.78 -0.83
C PRO A 27 -1.02 -11.41 -1.28
N TRP A 28 -0.87 -10.46 -0.37
CA TRP A 28 -0.35 -9.12 -0.71
C TRP A 28 1.08 -9.18 -1.25
N PRO A 29 2.12 -9.62 -0.49
CA PRO A 29 3.49 -9.66 -1.00
C PRO A 29 3.65 -10.61 -2.20
N LEU A 30 2.90 -11.71 -2.24
CA LEU A 30 2.93 -12.64 -3.38
C LEU A 30 2.44 -11.95 -4.66
N THR A 31 1.33 -11.22 -4.58
CA THR A 31 0.81 -10.45 -5.72
C THR A 31 1.77 -9.36 -6.15
N VAL A 32 2.39 -8.64 -5.20
CA VAL A 32 3.44 -7.65 -5.53
C VAL A 32 4.60 -8.31 -6.28
N ALA A 33 5.05 -9.49 -5.87
CA ALA A 33 6.13 -10.20 -6.55
C ALA A 33 5.78 -10.58 -8.01
N VAL A 34 4.52 -10.94 -8.27
CA VAL A 34 4.03 -11.25 -9.63
C VAL A 34 3.83 -9.98 -10.46
N VAL A 35 3.28 -8.93 -9.87
CA VAL A 35 2.93 -7.68 -10.55
C VAL A 35 4.17 -6.81 -10.83
N ALA A 36 5.19 -6.85 -9.97
CA ALA A 36 6.38 -6.00 -10.11
C ALA A 36 7.10 -6.14 -11.47
N PRO A 37 7.35 -7.35 -12.02
CA PRO A 37 7.95 -7.50 -13.35
C PRO A 37 7.05 -6.94 -14.47
N LEU A 38 5.73 -7.13 -14.37
CA LEU A 38 4.76 -6.59 -15.34
C LEU A 38 4.75 -5.06 -15.30
N SER A 39 4.68 -4.49 -14.12
CA SER A 39 4.74 -3.05 -13.90
C SER A 39 6.07 -2.46 -14.39
N GLY A 40 7.19 -3.18 -14.18
CA GLY A 40 8.50 -2.80 -14.71
C GLY A 40 8.52 -2.70 -16.23
N ARG A 41 7.96 -3.69 -16.94
CA ARG A 41 7.86 -3.68 -18.42
C ARG A 41 6.91 -2.58 -18.93
N LEU A 42 5.81 -2.35 -18.23
CA LEU A 42 4.87 -1.28 -18.58
C LEU A 42 5.51 0.12 -18.39
N SER A 43 6.40 0.29 -17.42
CA SER A 43 7.09 1.56 -17.19
C SER A 43 8.09 1.93 -18.30
N ASP A 44 8.40 1.01 -19.23
CA ASP A 44 9.14 1.33 -20.46
C ASP A 44 8.26 2.03 -21.51
N ARG A 45 6.95 1.85 -21.46
CA ARG A 45 5.99 2.38 -22.45
C ARG A 45 5.11 3.50 -21.91
N TYR A 46 4.83 3.51 -20.62
CA TYR A 46 3.90 4.43 -19.98
C TYR A 46 4.60 5.27 -18.90
N PRO A 47 4.23 6.54 -18.73
CA PRO A 47 4.82 7.40 -17.72
C PRO A 47 4.54 6.86 -16.30
N ALA A 48 5.56 6.97 -15.44
CA ALA A 48 5.48 6.50 -14.05
C ALA A 48 4.32 7.13 -13.26
N GLY A 49 3.96 8.39 -13.57
CA GLY A 49 2.82 9.07 -12.95
C GLY A 49 1.48 8.41 -13.26
N LEU A 50 1.29 7.91 -14.49
CA LEU A 50 0.07 7.21 -14.89
C LEU A 50 -0.03 5.85 -14.19
N LEU A 51 1.01 5.02 -14.33
CA LEU A 51 1.04 3.69 -13.72
C LEU A 51 0.92 3.77 -12.19
N GLY A 52 1.67 4.69 -11.58
CA GLY A 52 1.61 4.91 -10.14
C GLY A 52 0.26 5.44 -9.68
N GLY A 53 -0.35 6.36 -10.42
CA GLY A 53 -1.68 6.88 -10.12
C GLY A 53 -2.76 5.80 -10.18
N CYS A 54 -2.80 5.03 -11.28
CA CYS A 54 -3.71 3.88 -11.41
C CYS A 54 -3.48 2.84 -10.31
N GLY A 55 -2.21 2.54 -9.99
CA GLY A 55 -1.87 1.62 -8.91
C GLY A 55 -2.40 2.08 -7.55
N MET A 56 -2.26 3.38 -7.22
CA MET A 56 -2.77 3.93 -5.98
C MET A 56 -4.30 3.97 -5.91
N VAL A 57 -4.99 4.17 -7.03
CA VAL A 57 -6.47 4.04 -7.10
C VAL A 57 -6.89 2.60 -6.80
N VAL A 58 -6.26 1.61 -7.43
CA VAL A 58 -6.54 0.19 -7.18
C VAL A 58 -6.26 -0.17 -5.72
N MET A 59 -5.17 0.33 -5.14
CA MET A 59 -4.84 0.13 -3.73
C MET A 59 -5.88 0.79 -2.81
N ALA A 60 -6.32 2.01 -3.12
CA ALA A 60 -7.35 2.69 -2.35
C ALA A 60 -8.68 1.92 -2.37
N LEU A 61 -9.08 1.39 -3.53
CA LEU A 61 -10.26 0.52 -3.64
C LEU A 61 -10.09 -0.77 -2.82
N GLY A 62 -8.92 -1.41 -2.87
CA GLY A 62 -8.62 -2.58 -2.05
C GLY A 62 -8.74 -2.29 -0.55
N LEU A 63 -8.17 -1.19 -0.08
CA LEU A 63 -8.26 -0.76 1.31
C LEU A 63 -9.69 -0.37 1.72
N ALA A 64 -10.43 0.31 0.85
CA ALA A 64 -11.83 0.66 1.09
C ALA A 64 -12.70 -0.60 1.26
N THR A 65 -12.54 -1.59 0.36
CA THR A 65 -13.27 -2.86 0.50
C THR A 65 -12.85 -3.63 1.75
N MET A 66 -11.58 -3.50 2.18
CA MET A 66 -11.11 -4.11 3.43
C MET A 66 -11.74 -3.42 4.67
N ALA A 67 -11.91 -2.08 4.63
CA ALA A 67 -12.59 -1.34 5.70
C ALA A 67 -14.09 -1.69 5.82
N MET A 68 -14.68 -2.21 4.74
CA MET A 68 -16.08 -2.66 4.68
C MET A 68 -16.23 -4.18 4.87
N LEU A 69 -15.25 -4.82 5.50
CA LEU A 69 -15.28 -6.26 5.72
C LEU A 69 -16.41 -6.62 6.69
N PRO A 70 -17.27 -7.63 6.37
CA PRO A 70 -18.32 -8.07 7.26
C PRO A 70 -17.75 -8.80 8.50
N GLU A 71 -18.47 -8.77 9.62
CA GLU A 71 -18.07 -9.44 10.87
C GLU A 71 -17.82 -10.96 10.70
N HIS A 72 -18.53 -11.60 9.77
CA HIS A 72 -18.37 -13.02 9.43
C HIS A 72 -17.64 -13.19 8.09
N ALA A 73 -16.54 -12.45 7.88
CA ALA A 73 -15.76 -12.56 6.65
C ALA A 73 -15.15 -13.96 6.48
N THR A 74 -15.29 -14.51 5.29
CA THR A 74 -14.63 -15.75 4.92
C THR A 74 -13.17 -15.48 4.50
N TRP A 75 -12.32 -16.51 4.52
CA TRP A 75 -10.95 -16.36 4.05
C TRP A 75 -10.87 -15.89 2.58
N HIS A 76 -11.82 -16.29 1.74
CA HIS A 76 -11.92 -15.83 0.35
C HIS A 76 -12.15 -14.31 0.27
N ASP A 77 -13.01 -13.77 1.17
CA ASP A 77 -13.29 -12.34 1.23
C ASP A 77 -12.04 -11.51 1.51
N ILE A 78 -11.14 -12.05 2.31
CA ILE A 78 -9.89 -11.39 2.69
C ILE A 78 -8.87 -11.53 1.57
N VAL A 79 -8.69 -12.73 1.02
CA VAL A 79 -7.66 -13.04 0.01
C VAL A 79 -7.77 -12.15 -1.23
N TRP A 80 -8.98 -12.01 -1.82
CA TRP A 80 -9.13 -11.18 -3.01
C TRP A 80 -8.89 -9.69 -2.73
N ARG A 81 -9.29 -9.19 -1.56
CA ARG A 81 -9.04 -7.80 -1.14
C ARG A 81 -7.55 -7.54 -0.92
N MET A 82 -6.84 -8.47 -0.27
CA MET A 82 -5.40 -8.43 -0.08
C MET A 82 -4.66 -8.48 -1.43
N THR A 83 -5.12 -9.32 -2.35
CA THR A 83 -4.61 -9.40 -3.73
C THR A 83 -4.79 -8.07 -4.44
N LEU A 84 -5.96 -7.44 -4.33
CA LEU A 84 -6.22 -6.13 -4.93
C LEU A 84 -5.28 -5.05 -4.39
N CYS A 85 -5.05 -5.03 -3.07
CA CYS A 85 -4.05 -4.14 -2.45
C CYS A 85 -2.64 -4.40 -2.99
N GLY A 86 -2.27 -5.68 -3.16
CA GLY A 86 -0.99 -6.09 -3.71
C GLY A 86 -0.80 -5.66 -5.16
N VAL A 87 -1.83 -5.81 -6.01
CA VAL A 87 -1.82 -5.30 -7.40
C VAL A 87 -1.57 -3.80 -7.42
N GLY A 88 -2.37 -3.05 -6.66
CA GLY A 88 -2.23 -1.59 -6.59
C GLY A 88 -0.85 -1.14 -6.13
N PHE A 89 -0.34 -1.74 -5.07
CA PHE A 89 1.00 -1.43 -4.55
C PHE A 89 2.10 -1.79 -5.53
N GLY A 90 2.03 -2.92 -6.22
CA GLY A 90 3.01 -3.36 -7.22
C GLY A 90 3.08 -2.39 -8.41
N PHE A 91 1.92 -1.92 -8.91
CA PHE A 91 1.86 -0.93 -9.98
C PHE A 91 2.35 0.46 -9.57
N PHE A 92 2.24 0.81 -8.30
CA PHE A 92 2.78 2.06 -7.79
C PHE A 92 4.28 1.98 -7.50
N ASN A 93 4.71 0.98 -6.75
CA ASN A 93 6.04 0.92 -6.16
C ASN A 93 7.14 0.82 -7.22
N THR A 94 6.99 -0.06 -8.21
CA THR A 94 8.03 -0.34 -9.21
C THR A 94 8.34 0.87 -10.10
N PRO A 95 7.35 1.51 -10.79
CA PRO A 95 7.66 2.65 -11.64
C PRO A 95 8.08 3.89 -10.84
N ASN A 96 7.57 4.07 -9.63
CA ASN A 96 7.95 5.18 -8.79
C ASN A 96 9.41 5.06 -8.31
N ASN A 97 9.83 3.87 -7.88
CA ASN A 97 11.22 3.60 -7.49
C ASN A 97 12.17 3.82 -8.67
N ARG A 98 11.82 3.32 -9.85
CA ARG A 98 12.60 3.53 -11.07
C ARG A 98 12.73 5.01 -11.41
N ALA A 99 11.63 5.75 -11.38
CA ALA A 99 11.63 7.19 -11.67
C ALA A 99 12.53 7.97 -10.72
N ILE A 100 12.54 7.64 -9.43
CA ILE A 100 13.40 8.29 -8.44
C ILE A 100 14.88 8.00 -8.73
N ILE A 101 15.23 6.74 -8.97
CA ILE A 101 16.63 6.34 -9.20
C ILE A 101 17.15 6.94 -10.51
N THR A 102 16.33 6.93 -11.58
CA THR A 102 16.75 7.46 -12.89
C THR A 102 16.72 8.99 -12.98
N SER A 103 16.10 9.68 -12.02
CA SER A 103 16.15 11.16 -11.95
C SER A 103 17.51 11.69 -11.46
N ALA A 104 18.32 10.85 -10.83
CA ALA A 104 19.65 11.22 -10.37
C ALA A 104 20.72 10.86 -11.42
N PRO A 105 21.82 11.66 -11.53
CA PRO A 105 22.98 11.28 -12.33
C PRO A 105 23.53 9.91 -11.90
N ALA A 106 24.05 9.12 -12.85
CA ALA A 106 24.56 7.77 -12.57
C ALA A 106 25.62 7.75 -11.44
N SER A 107 26.44 8.79 -11.34
CA SER A 107 27.43 8.98 -10.27
C SER A 107 26.83 9.20 -8.87
N ARG A 108 25.54 9.53 -8.77
CA ARG A 108 24.81 9.80 -7.51
C ARG A 108 23.63 8.86 -7.27
N SER A 109 23.51 7.78 -8.01
CA SER A 109 22.42 6.81 -7.89
C SER A 109 22.33 6.16 -6.48
N GLY A 110 23.49 5.94 -5.83
CA GLY A 110 23.55 5.49 -4.44
C GLY A 110 22.91 6.47 -3.46
N GLY A 111 23.15 7.77 -3.64
CA GLY A 111 22.52 8.82 -2.83
C GLY A 111 21.00 8.87 -3.02
N ALA A 112 20.52 8.76 -4.27
CA ALA A 112 19.08 8.70 -4.57
C ALA A 112 18.39 7.48 -3.91
N SER A 113 19.02 6.33 -3.97
CA SER A 113 18.52 5.11 -3.31
C SER A 113 18.50 5.24 -1.79
N GLY A 114 19.53 5.87 -1.20
CA GLY A 114 19.57 6.15 0.24
C GLY A 114 18.46 7.11 0.69
N MET A 115 18.24 8.21 -0.04
CA MET A 115 17.14 9.14 0.24
C MET A 115 15.77 8.46 0.14
N GLN A 116 15.58 7.62 -0.89
CA GLN A 116 14.34 6.87 -1.04
C GLN A 116 14.10 5.90 0.13
N ALA A 117 15.13 5.17 0.55
CA ALA A 117 15.04 4.27 1.70
C ALA A 117 14.68 5.03 2.99
N THR A 118 15.34 6.17 3.24
CA THR A 118 15.05 7.05 4.39
C THR A 118 13.62 7.58 4.35
N ALA A 119 13.17 8.10 3.22
CA ALA A 119 11.80 8.60 3.06
C ALA A 119 10.76 7.49 3.29
N ARG A 120 11.02 6.27 2.82
CA ARG A 120 10.16 5.11 3.05
C ARG A 120 10.09 4.74 4.54
N LEU A 121 11.23 4.69 5.23
CA LEU A 121 11.28 4.40 6.67
C LEU A 121 10.55 5.49 7.46
N PHE A 122 10.75 6.76 7.11
CA PHE A 122 10.04 7.87 7.74
C PHE A 122 8.53 7.76 7.56
N GLY A 123 8.07 7.42 6.36
CA GLY A 123 6.65 7.17 6.09
C GLY A 123 6.09 5.95 6.85
N GLN A 124 6.90 4.89 7.03
CA GLN A 124 6.50 3.71 7.80
C GLN A 124 6.37 4.02 9.29
N THR A 125 7.35 4.72 9.89
CA THR A 125 7.32 5.10 11.31
C THR A 125 6.20 6.08 11.61
N THR A 126 6.03 7.11 10.78
CA THR A 126 4.90 8.06 10.90
C THR A 126 3.56 7.33 10.76
N GLY A 127 3.46 6.42 9.78
CA GLY A 127 2.27 5.60 9.60
C GLY A 127 1.96 4.70 10.79
N ALA A 128 2.97 4.09 11.41
CA ALA A 128 2.79 3.28 12.62
C ALA A 128 2.38 4.13 13.83
N ALA A 129 2.98 5.32 14.00
CA ALA A 129 2.60 6.25 15.05
C ALA A 129 1.15 6.73 14.93
N LEU A 130 0.70 7.03 13.71
CA LEU A 130 -0.70 7.39 13.45
C LEU A 130 -1.67 6.24 13.77
N VAL A 131 -1.31 4.99 13.46
CA VAL A 131 -2.11 3.81 13.84
C VAL A 131 -2.22 3.72 15.36
N ALA A 132 -1.11 3.89 16.08
CA ALA A 132 -1.11 3.86 17.55
C ALA A 132 -1.98 4.97 18.15
N LEU A 133 -1.94 6.18 17.58
CA LEU A 133 -2.80 7.29 18.02
C LEU A 133 -4.28 7.00 17.78
N VAL A 134 -4.64 6.43 16.61
CA VAL A 134 -6.03 6.07 16.32
C VAL A 134 -6.51 4.98 17.30
N PHE A 135 -5.71 3.97 17.58
CA PHE A 135 -6.07 2.91 18.53
C PHE A 135 -6.20 3.43 19.96
N ALA A 136 -5.35 4.39 20.36
CA ALA A 136 -5.46 5.04 21.67
C ALA A 136 -6.72 5.90 21.80
N ALA A 137 -7.10 6.60 20.72
CA ALA A 137 -8.29 7.45 20.70
C ALA A 137 -9.61 6.69 20.50
N MET A 138 -9.54 5.55 19.81
CA MET A 138 -10.70 4.73 19.44
C MET A 138 -10.44 3.25 19.74
N PRO A 139 -10.59 2.81 21.00
CA PRO A 139 -10.36 1.42 21.40
C PRO A 139 -11.26 0.41 20.68
N VAL A 140 -12.47 0.85 20.27
CA VAL A 140 -13.42 0.06 19.49
C VAL A 140 -13.51 0.62 18.07
N GLY A 141 -13.34 -0.21 17.06
CA GLY A 141 -13.39 0.18 15.65
C GLY A 141 -12.15 0.92 15.14
N GLY A 142 -11.08 1.02 15.94
CA GLY A 142 -9.83 1.68 15.56
C GLY A 142 -9.21 1.11 14.28
N THR A 143 -9.33 -0.20 14.05
CA THR A 143 -8.91 -0.89 12.82
C THR A 143 -9.61 -0.36 11.58
N THR A 144 -10.92 -0.23 11.62
CA THR A 144 -11.72 0.34 10.50
C THR A 144 -11.30 1.79 10.22
N TRP A 145 -11.15 2.62 11.25
CA TRP A 145 -10.69 4.00 11.08
C TRP A 145 -9.28 4.09 10.49
N THR A 146 -8.35 3.23 10.91
CA THR A 146 -7.00 3.21 10.31
C THR A 146 -7.02 2.80 8.84
N LEU A 147 -7.93 1.92 8.43
CA LEU A 147 -8.10 1.54 7.03
C LEU A 147 -8.74 2.68 6.21
N ILE A 148 -9.71 3.41 6.77
CA ILE A 148 -10.31 4.60 6.14
C ILE A 148 -9.24 5.68 5.91
N VAL A 149 -8.44 5.99 6.94
CA VAL A 149 -7.33 6.95 6.82
C VAL A 149 -6.29 6.48 5.82
N SER A 150 -5.98 5.17 5.78
CA SER A 150 -5.07 4.59 4.79
C SER A 150 -5.63 4.70 3.37
N THR A 151 -6.94 4.53 3.19
CA THR A 151 -7.64 4.70 1.91
C THR A 151 -7.57 6.16 1.45
N ALA A 152 -7.83 7.12 2.34
CA ALA A 152 -7.72 8.53 2.04
C ALA A 152 -6.29 8.93 1.65
N ALA A 153 -5.29 8.44 2.40
CA ALA A 153 -3.88 8.66 2.08
C ALA A 153 -3.48 8.08 0.70
N ALA A 154 -4.00 6.89 0.35
CA ALA A 154 -3.80 6.30 -0.96
C ALA A 154 -4.46 7.14 -2.07
N GLY A 155 -5.65 7.69 -1.83
CA GLY A 155 -6.33 8.61 -2.74
C GLY A 155 -5.54 9.90 -2.98
N VAL A 156 -5.01 10.51 -1.92
CA VAL A 156 -4.11 11.68 -2.03
C VAL A 156 -2.86 11.32 -2.83
N ALA A 157 -2.23 10.17 -2.56
CA ALA A 157 -1.07 9.73 -3.30
C ALA A 157 -1.37 9.48 -4.79
N ALA A 158 -2.58 8.98 -5.13
CA ALA A 158 -3.05 8.87 -6.50
C ALA A 158 -3.15 10.24 -7.18
N ALA A 159 -3.80 11.21 -6.53
CA ALA A 159 -3.94 12.56 -7.05
C ALA A 159 -2.57 13.23 -7.30
N VAL A 160 -1.65 13.12 -6.34
CA VAL A 160 -0.26 13.60 -6.48
C VAL A 160 0.48 12.87 -7.61
N SER A 161 0.23 11.56 -7.80
CA SER A 161 0.85 10.81 -8.90
C SER A 161 0.36 11.29 -10.26
N PHE A 162 -0.96 11.56 -10.40
CA PHE A 162 -1.54 12.10 -11.63
C PHE A 162 -1.13 13.54 -11.90
N SER A 163 -0.95 14.38 -10.88
CA SER A 163 -0.50 15.76 -11.09
C SER A 163 0.87 15.85 -11.76
N ARG A 164 1.72 14.85 -11.60
CA ARG A 164 3.01 14.73 -12.31
C ARG A 164 2.86 14.56 -13.83
N LEU A 165 1.67 14.17 -14.33
CA LEU A 165 1.39 14.10 -15.77
C LEU A 165 1.09 15.48 -16.35
N ALA A 166 0.43 16.35 -15.58
CA ALA A 166 0.10 17.71 -16.00
C ALA A 166 1.31 18.66 -15.97
N ALA A 167 2.37 18.30 -15.24
CA ALA A 167 3.58 19.11 -15.10
C ALA A 167 4.66 18.81 -16.17
N ARG A 168 4.37 17.96 -17.15
CA ARG A 168 5.21 17.65 -18.31
C ARG A 168 4.65 18.27 -19.57
#